data_2e78aa85b0dc1cf4ed4589a7c25431bb
#
_entry.id   2e78aa85b0dc1cf4ed4589a7c25431bb
#
_cell.length_a   1.000
_cell.length_b   1.000
_cell.length_c   1.000
_cell.angle_alpha   90.00
_cell.angle_beta   90.00
_cell.angle_gamma   90.00
#
_symmetry.space_group_name_H-M   'P 1'
#
loop_
_entity.id
_entity.type
_entity.pdbx_description
1 polymer ?
#
loop_
_entity_poly.entity_id
_entity_poly.type
_entity_poly.pdbx_seq_one_letter_code
_entity_poly.pdbx_strand_id
1 'polypeptide(L)'
;MIDTSLIDKLAAIKSKITELTTEKEKLEAEIILASSKDLENTKYKTVTYASEQGNKVTATIAETLKLTYPTLLKKIFGAAYSYAVKEETKYTLTAPAKRMLTKVWTGSYIKQSLNDAIAQLPVDDITLKKLAKKLKGINFETDKKNLINIGNLSEQEANEYAYLISEAAAWQSYSTLLELNGITSDSDIAEITKLIDTAMIVDESTKISVE
;
A
#
# COMPACT_ATOMS: atom_id res chain seq x y z
N MET A 1 17.10 -7.42 23.65
CA MET A 1 17.84 -6.33 23.01
C MET A 1 18.32 -6.84 21.66
N ILE A 2 18.05 -6.14 20.55
CA ILE A 2 18.49 -6.56 19.22
C ILE A 2 19.99 -6.23 19.11
N ASP A 3 20.77 -7.18 18.60
CA ASP A 3 22.18 -6.93 18.30
C ASP A 3 22.29 -5.92 17.13
N THR A 4 22.88 -4.76 17.41
CA THR A 4 23.06 -3.69 16.42
C THR A 4 23.91 -4.14 15.23
N SER A 5 24.80 -5.11 15.40
CA SER A 5 25.59 -5.69 14.32
C SER A 5 24.73 -6.37 13.23
N LEU A 6 23.53 -6.86 13.59
CA LEU A 6 22.59 -7.41 12.63
C LEU A 6 21.94 -6.34 11.72
N ILE A 7 21.72 -5.14 12.30
CA ILE A 7 21.19 -3.99 11.56
C ILE A 7 22.20 -3.55 10.51
N ASP A 8 23.47 -3.39 10.92
CA ASP A 8 24.55 -2.98 10.02
C ASP A 8 24.79 -4.00 8.89
N LYS A 9 24.77 -5.31 9.22
CA LYS A 9 24.87 -6.37 8.23
C LYS A 9 23.71 -6.33 7.23
N LEU A 10 22.49 -6.12 7.70
CA LEU A 10 21.31 -6.04 6.83
C LEU A 10 21.37 -4.82 5.91
N ALA A 11 21.81 -3.67 6.43
CA ALA A 11 22.02 -2.45 5.64
C ALA A 11 23.07 -2.64 4.55
N ALA A 12 24.23 -3.25 4.90
CA ALA A 12 25.29 -3.56 3.95
C ALA A 12 24.84 -4.52 2.83
N ILE A 13 24.06 -5.55 3.18
CA ILE A 13 23.50 -6.48 2.20
C ILE A 13 22.52 -5.75 1.28
N LYS A 14 21.66 -4.90 1.80
CA LYS A 14 20.69 -4.11 1.01
C LYS A 14 21.42 -3.18 0.01
N SER A 15 22.47 -2.49 0.45
CA SER A 15 23.31 -1.66 -0.44
C SER A 15 23.92 -2.50 -1.57
N LYS A 16 24.52 -3.64 -1.25
CA LYS A 16 25.13 -4.54 -2.21
C LYS A 16 24.13 -5.11 -3.22
N ILE A 17 22.89 -5.43 -2.78
CA ILE A 17 21.82 -5.87 -3.69
C ILE A 17 21.48 -4.74 -4.67
N THR A 18 21.38 -3.50 -4.19
CA THR A 18 21.09 -2.34 -5.05
C THR A 18 22.19 -2.12 -6.09
N GLU A 19 23.45 -2.17 -5.69
CA GLU A 19 24.61 -2.03 -6.58
C GLU A 19 24.61 -3.12 -7.67
N LEU A 20 24.47 -4.39 -7.26
CA LEU A 20 24.43 -5.52 -8.18
C LEU A 20 23.22 -5.49 -9.11
N THR A 21 22.07 -5.00 -8.63
CA THR A 21 20.86 -4.82 -9.46
C THR A 21 21.11 -3.76 -10.54
N THR A 22 21.73 -2.64 -10.17
CA THR A 22 22.09 -1.57 -11.13
C THR A 22 23.11 -2.05 -12.16
N GLU A 23 24.10 -2.81 -11.74
CA GLU A 23 25.10 -3.40 -12.64
C GLU A 23 24.46 -4.40 -13.61
N LYS A 24 23.59 -5.29 -13.09
CA LYS A 24 22.83 -6.24 -13.91
C LYS A 24 21.99 -5.51 -14.97
N GLU A 25 21.26 -4.47 -14.60
CA GLU A 25 20.43 -3.69 -15.53
C GLU A 25 21.26 -3.02 -16.64
N LYS A 26 22.46 -2.53 -16.32
CA LYS A 26 23.39 -1.98 -17.32
C LYS A 26 23.85 -3.05 -18.31
N LEU A 27 24.28 -4.22 -17.80
CA LEU A 27 24.72 -5.33 -18.64
C LEU A 27 23.59 -5.86 -19.53
N GLU A 28 22.36 -5.96 -19.00
CA GLU A 28 21.16 -6.33 -19.76
C GLU A 28 20.90 -5.33 -20.90
N ALA A 29 20.97 -4.02 -20.62
CA ALA A 29 20.80 -2.98 -21.63
C ALA A 29 21.86 -3.03 -22.75
N GLU A 30 23.11 -3.29 -22.40
CA GLU A 30 24.21 -3.47 -23.37
C GLU A 30 23.96 -4.69 -24.27
N ILE A 31 23.55 -5.81 -23.70
CA ILE A 31 23.23 -7.04 -24.44
C ILE A 31 22.02 -6.81 -25.37
N ILE A 32 20.97 -6.14 -24.90
CA ILE A 32 19.81 -5.80 -25.71
C ILE A 32 20.23 -4.92 -26.92
N LEU A 33 21.06 -3.93 -26.67
CA LEU A 33 21.55 -3.02 -27.75
C LEU A 33 22.41 -3.81 -28.75
N ALA A 34 23.32 -4.66 -28.28
CA ALA A 34 24.17 -5.46 -29.14
C ALA A 34 23.38 -6.48 -29.97
N SER A 35 22.32 -7.07 -29.39
CA SER A 35 21.51 -8.09 -30.06
C SER A 35 20.48 -7.52 -31.05
N SER A 36 20.22 -6.20 -31.08
CA SER A 36 19.15 -5.61 -31.91
C SER A 36 19.31 -5.87 -33.39
N LYS A 37 20.54 -5.78 -33.94
CA LYS A 37 20.80 -6.08 -35.36
C LYS A 37 20.55 -7.53 -35.72
N ASP A 38 20.93 -8.45 -34.86
CA ASP A 38 20.76 -9.88 -35.08
C ASP A 38 19.28 -10.26 -35.00
N LEU A 39 18.54 -9.63 -34.08
CA LEU A 39 17.09 -9.79 -33.95
C LEU A 39 16.32 -9.28 -35.17
N GLU A 40 16.73 -8.16 -35.78
CA GLU A 40 16.14 -7.63 -37.00
C GLU A 40 16.35 -8.59 -38.19
N ASN A 41 17.47 -9.30 -38.24
CA ASN A 41 17.83 -10.19 -39.32
C ASN A 41 17.29 -11.61 -39.20
N THR A 42 16.61 -11.95 -38.10
CA THR A 42 16.02 -13.27 -37.90
C THR A 42 14.49 -13.26 -37.93
N LYS A 43 13.90 -14.17 -38.70
CA LYS A 43 12.45 -14.38 -38.72
C LYS A 43 11.93 -15.04 -37.43
N TYR A 44 12.79 -15.61 -36.63
CA TYR A 44 12.42 -16.29 -35.39
C TYR A 44 12.29 -15.34 -34.19
N LYS A 45 12.65 -14.06 -34.36
CA LYS A 45 12.61 -13.03 -33.28
C LYS A 45 13.35 -13.43 -32.01
N THR A 46 14.31 -14.34 -32.12
CA THR A 46 15.09 -14.86 -30.98
C THR A 46 16.50 -15.17 -31.42
N VAL A 47 17.49 -14.73 -30.64
CA VAL A 47 18.92 -15.06 -30.80
C VAL A 47 19.51 -15.48 -29.47
N THR A 48 20.40 -16.47 -29.50
CA THR A 48 21.09 -16.99 -28.32
C THR A 48 22.57 -16.83 -28.47
N TYR A 49 23.21 -16.26 -27.48
CA TYR A 49 24.67 -16.13 -27.38
C TYR A 49 25.19 -17.04 -26.27
N ALA A 50 26.36 -17.56 -26.45
CA ALA A 50 27.06 -18.39 -25.46
C ALA A 50 28.43 -17.80 -25.18
N SER A 51 28.85 -17.79 -23.92
CA SER A 51 30.21 -17.46 -23.51
C SER A 51 31.12 -18.68 -23.62
N GLU A 52 32.42 -18.44 -23.59
CA GLU A 52 33.45 -19.52 -23.54
C GLU A 52 33.30 -20.44 -22.31
N GLN A 53 32.68 -19.91 -21.23
CA GLN A 53 32.42 -20.67 -20.01
C GLN A 53 31.10 -21.47 -20.07
N GLY A 54 30.36 -21.41 -21.19
CA GLY A 54 29.11 -22.14 -21.41
C GLY A 54 27.85 -21.44 -20.88
N ASN A 55 27.97 -20.22 -20.32
CA ASN A 55 26.80 -19.42 -19.97
C ASN A 55 26.06 -18.94 -21.22
N LYS A 56 24.75 -18.92 -21.19
CA LYS A 56 23.92 -18.53 -22.34
C LYS A 56 23.00 -17.35 -21.99
N VAL A 57 22.85 -16.44 -22.95
CA VAL A 57 21.89 -15.37 -22.92
C VAL A 57 21.02 -15.45 -24.18
N THR A 58 19.72 -15.37 -24.02
CA THR A 58 18.76 -15.37 -25.14
C THR A 58 18.05 -14.03 -25.18
N ALA A 59 18.22 -13.31 -26.28
CA ALA A 59 17.48 -12.10 -26.58
C ALA A 59 16.25 -12.45 -27.46
N THR A 60 15.09 -11.94 -27.10
CA THR A 60 13.82 -12.23 -27.79
C THR A 60 13.02 -10.93 -27.98
N ILE A 61 12.49 -10.70 -29.17
CA ILE A 61 11.47 -9.66 -29.39
C ILE A 61 10.15 -10.17 -28.85
N ALA A 62 9.75 -9.68 -27.68
CA ALA A 62 8.47 -10.01 -27.09
C ALA A 62 7.37 -9.10 -27.65
N GLU A 63 6.32 -9.70 -28.22
CA GLU A 63 5.12 -8.99 -28.63
C GLU A 63 4.06 -9.10 -27.52
N THR A 64 3.64 -7.97 -26.98
CA THR A 64 2.62 -7.92 -25.94
C THR A 64 1.37 -7.24 -26.49
N LEU A 65 0.27 -7.98 -26.56
CA LEU A 65 -1.03 -7.42 -26.91
C LEU A 65 -1.55 -6.58 -25.73
N LYS A 66 -1.78 -5.30 -25.97
CA LYS A 66 -2.42 -4.40 -25.02
C LYS A 66 -3.82 -4.09 -25.49
N LEU A 67 -4.78 -4.36 -24.63
CA LEU A 67 -6.18 -4.10 -24.92
C LEU A 67 -6.52 -2.64 -24.59
N THR A 68 -6.68 -1.81 -25.63
CA THR A 68 -6.96 -0.38 -25.49
C THR A 68 -8.45 -0.09 -25.30
N TYR A 69 -9.30 -0.81 -26.06
CA TYR A 69 -10.75 -0.63 -26.03
C TYR A 69 -11.48 -1.97 -25.82
N PRO A 70 -11.61 -2.45 -24.57
CA PRO A 70 -12.26 -3.74 -24.28
C PRO A 70 -13.69 -3.86 -24.81
N THR A 71 -14.41 -2.74 -24.89
CA THR A 71 -15.80 -2.69 -25.39
C THR A 71 -15.95 -3.17 -26.83
N LEU A 72 -14.89 -3.07 -27.64
CA LEU A 72 -14.90 -3.54 -29.02
C LEU A 72 -14.81 -5.06 -29.15
N LEU A 73 -14.40 -5.77 -28.12
CA LEU A 73 -14.26 -7.24 -28.15
C LEU A 73 -15.56 -7.94 -28.47
N LYS A 74 -16.69 -7.44 -27.95
CA LYS A 74 -18.03 -8.00 -28.28
C LYS A 74 -18.33 -7.93 -29.78
N LYS A 75 -17.92 -6.83 -30.43
CA LYS A 75 -18.10 -6.65 -31.88
C LYS A 75 -17.10 -7.50 -32.68
N ILE A 76 -15.87 -7.66 -32.19
CA ILE A 76 -14.81 -8.44 -32.84
C ILE A 76 -15.15 -9.95 -32.81
N PHE A 77 -15.52 -10.45 -31.65
CA PHE A 77 -15.74 -11.90 -31.46
C PHE A 77 -17.19 -12.36 -31.72
N GLY A 78 -18.17 -11.45 -31.70
CA GLY A 78 -19.56 -11.77 -31.94
C GLY A 78 -20.06 -12.97 -31.09
N ALA A 79 -20.55 -14.01 -31.72
CA ALA A 79 -21.03 -15.22 -31.04
C ALA A 79 -19.93 -16.00 -30.29
N ALA A 80 -18.67 -15.83 -30.64
CA ALA A 80 -17.53 -16.47 -29.96
C ALA A 80 -17.05 -15.70 -28.73
N TYR A 81 -17.68 -14.58 -28.34
CA TYR A 81 -17.23 -13.73 -27.28
C TYR A 81 -17.04 -14.47 -25.95
N SER A 82 -18.02 -15.20 -25.50
CA SER A 82 -17.97 -15.95 -24.23
C SER A 82 -16.92 -17.06 -24.19
N TYR A 83 -16.50 -17.53 -25.37
CA TYR A 83 -15.44 -18.52 -25.50
C TYR A 83 -14.04 -17.88 -25.53
N ALA A 84 -13.92 -16.71 -26.14
CA ALA A 84 -12.63 -16.04 -26.37
C ALA A 84 -12.27 -15.04 -25.29
N VAL A 85 -13.24 -14.52 -24.54
CA VAL A 85 -13.06 -13.45 -23.55
C VAL A 85 -13.53 -13.89 -22.19
N LYS A 86 -12.62 -13.83 -21.20
CA LYS A 86 -12.94 -14.00 -19.78
C LYS A 86 -13.15 -12.63 -19.15
N GLU A 87 -14.32 -12.39 -18.62
CA GLU A 87 -14.62 -11.20 -17.81
C GLU A 87 -14.36 -11.53 -16.33
N GLU A 88 -13.54 -10.71 -15.66
CA GLU A 88 -13.28 -10.86 -14.24
C GLU A 88 -13.71 -9.59 -13.51
N THR A 89 -14.56 -9.72 -12.49
CA THR A 89 -14.93 -8.62 -11.59
C THR A 89 -13.95 -8.61 -10.41
N LYS A 90 -13.18 -7.53 -10.27
CA LYS A 90 -12.27 -7.32 -9.16
C LYS A 90 -12.80 -6.25 -8.23
N TYR A 91 -13.05 -6.61 -6.97
CA TYR A 91 -13.42 -5.66 -5.93
C TYR A 91 -12.15 -5.14 -5.25
N THR A 92 -12.02 -3.82 -5.13
CA THR A 92 -10.87 -3.19 -4.48
C THR A 92 -11.37 -2.09 -3.55
N LEU A 93 -10.98 -2.17 -2.28
CA LEU A 93 -11.28 -1.13 -1.31
C LEU A 93 -10.37 0.08 -1.53
N THR A 94 -10.95 1.28 -1.38
CA THR A 94 -10.16 2.51 -1.31
C THR A 94 -9.29 2.52 -0.06
N ALA A 95 -8.19 3.27 -0.05
CA ALA A 95 -7.31 3.34 1.10
C ALA A 95 -8.00 3.81 2.40
N PRO A 96 -8.92 4.81 2.38
CA PRO A 96 -9.70 5.17 3.57
C PRO A 96 -10.60 4.03 4.07
N ALA A 97 -11.33 3.37 3.15
CA ALA A 97 -12.20 2.25 3.52
C ALA A 97 -11.40 1.09 4.13
N LYS A 98 -10.26 0.75 3.53
CA LYS A 98 -9.38 -0.29 4.05
C LYS A 98 -8.90 0.03 5.48
N ARG A 99 -8.43 1.27 5.73
CA ARG A 99 -8.00 1.68 7.08
C ARG A 99 -9.12 1.58 8.10
N MET A 100 -10.30 2.13 7.78
CA MET A 100 -11.46 2.08 8.66
C MET A 100 -11.84 0.63 8.99
N LEU A 101 -12.03 -0.20 7.98
CA LEU A 101 -12.45 -1.60 8.17
C LEU A 101 -11.42 -2.40 8.96
N THR A 102 -10.10 -2.20 8.70
CA THR A 102 -9.04 -2.82 9.50
C THR A 102 -9.17 -2.46 10.97
N LYS A 103 -9.36 -1.17 11.28
CA LYS A 103 -9.50 -0.68 12.67
C LYS A 103 -10.79 -1.18 13.34
N VAL A 104 -11.89 -1.25 12.62
CA VAL A 104 -13.15 -1.80 13.13
C VAL A 104 -13.00 -3.30 13.41
N TRP A 105 -12.42 -4.06 12.49
CA TRP A 105 -12.18 -5.49 12.64
C TRP A 105 -11.26 -5.82 13.83
N THR A 106 -10.19 -5.04 14.03
CA THR A 106 -9.25 -5.22 15.16
C THR A 106 -9.76 -4.62 16.48
N GLY A 107 -10.91 -3.97 16.50
CA GLY A 107 -11.40 -3.24 17.67
C GLY A 107 -10.55 -2.03 18.06
N SER A 108 -9.67 -1.57 17.16
CA SER A 108 -8.72 -0.47 17.43
C SER A 108 -9.36 0.89 17.15
N TYR A 109 -10.44 1.20 17.81
CA TYR A 109 -11.14 2.49 17.74
C TYR A 109 -11.75 2.88 19.09
N ILE A 110 -11.96 4.17 19.28
CA ILE A 110 -12.67 4.72 20.44
C ILE A 110 -13.93 5.47 19.95
N LYS A 111 -15.04 5.31 20.66
CA LYS A 111 -16.33 5.98 20.34
C LYS A 111 -16.28 7.46 20.70
N GLN A 112 -15.40 8.20 20.04
CA GLN A 112 -15.15 9.62 20.26
C GLN A 112 -14.84 10.30 18.91
N SER A 113 -15.27 11.57 18.74
CA SER A 113 -14.93 12.32 17.54
C SER A 113 -13.42 12.66 17.50
N LEU A 114 -12.88 12.84 16.30
CA LEU A 114 -11.50 13.29 16.13
C LEU A 114 -11.26 14.66 16.82
N ASN A 115 -12.24 15.56 16.76
CA ASN A 115 -12.13 16.87 17.39
C ASN A 115 -12.08 16.78 18.92
N ASP A 116 -12.89 15.88 19.52
CA ASP A 116 -12.88 15.67 20.97
C ASP A 116 -11.55 15.04 21.43
N ALA A 117 -10.99 14.12 20.64
CA ALA A 117 -9.68 13.54 20.92
C ALA A 117 -8.56 14.60 20.84
N ILE A 118 -8.61 15.47 19.84
CA ILE A 118 -7.66 16.59 19.71
C ILE A 118 -7.82 17.60 20.86
N ALA A 119 -9.04 17.86 21.32
CA ALA A 119 -9.30 18.79 22.43
C ALA A 119 -8.70 18.34 23.77
N GLN A 120 -8.36 17.04 23.91
CA GLN A 120 -7.72 16.49 25.12
C GLN A 120 -6.20 16.70 25.17
N LEU A 121 -5.60 17.25 24.11
CA LEU A 121 -4.16 17.51 24.09
C LEU A 121 -3.75 18.52 25.17
N PRO A 122 -2.67 18.27 25.93
CA PRO A 122 -2.21 19.14 27.00
C PRO A 122 -1.41 20.34 26.47
N VAL A 123 -2.04 21.14 25.60
CA VAL A 123 -1.44 22.29 24.93
C VAL A 123 -2.35 23.51 25.04
N ASP A 124 -1.79 24.70 24.84
CA ASP A 124 -2.57 25.94 24.83
C ASP A 124 -3.52 26.03 23.61
N ASP A 125 -4.53 26.90 23.69
CA ASP A 125 -5.56 27.08 22.65
C ASP A 125 -5.00 27.46 21.26
N ILE A 126 -3.90 28.20 21.21
CA ILE A 126 -3.28 28.63 19.95
C ILE A 126 -2.62 27.43 19.27
N THR A 127 -1.89 26.66 20.05
CA THR A 127 -1.24 25.42 19.60
C THR A 127 -2.28 24.38 19.21
N LEU A 128 -3.35 24.24 20.00
CA LEU A 128 -4.46 23.34 19.71
C LEU A 128 -5.10 23.64 18.34
N LYS A 129 -5.39 24.91 18.04
CA LYS A 129 -5.92 25.34 16.74
C LYS A 129 -5.00 25.04 15.56
N LYS A 130 -3.67 25.08 15.77
CA LYS A 130 -2.69 24.71 14.76
C LYS A 130 -2.67 23.19 14.54
N LEU A 131 -2.67 22.41 15.62
CA LEU A 131 -2.69 20.96 15.60
C LEU A 131 -3.97 20.40 14.97
N ALA A 132 -5.14 20.94 15.27
CA ALA A 132 -6.43 20.55 14.69
C ALA A 132 -6.45 20.62 13.16
N LYS A 133 -5.68 21.51 12.55
CA LYS A 133 -5.53 21.58 11.09
C LYS A 133 -4.59 20.51 10.51
N LYS A 134 -3.68 19.97 11.31
CA LYS A 134 -2.60 19.08 10.88
C LYS A 134 -2.86 17.62 11.23
N LEU A 135 -3.46 17.36 12.40
CA LEU A 135 -3.77 16.02 12.86
C LEU A 135 -4.98 15.45 12.11
N LYS A 136 -4.80 14.30 11.50
CA LYS A 136 -5.83 13.66 10.66
C LYS A 136 -6.14 12.22 11.09
N GLY A 137 -5.32 11.62 11.95
CA GLY A 137 -5.45 10.21 12.33
C GLY A 137 -5.21 9.22 11.17
N ILE A 138 -4.60 9.69 10.07
CA ILE A 138 -4.38 8.90 8.84
C ILE A 138 -3.00 8.28 8.82
N ASN A 139 -1.99 9.03 9.22
CA ASN A 139 -0.60 8.63 9.22
C ASN A 139 -0.01 8.89 10.60
N PHE A 140 0.22 7.82 11.33
CA PHE A 140 0.72 7.84 12.70
C PHE A 140 2.02 8.64 12.84
N GLU A 141 3.00 8.38 11.98
CA GLU A 141 4.31 9.05 12.05
C GLU A 141 4.21 10.56 11.77
N THR A 142 3.33 10.94 10.84
CA THR A 142 3.09 12.36 10.55
C THR A 142 2.39 13.05 11.71
N ASP A 143 1.39 12.43 12.31
CA ASP A 143 0.67 12.99 13.45
C ASP A 143 1.59 13.05 14.68
N LYS A 144 2.39 12.01 14.95
CA LYS A 144 3.44 12.02 16.00
C LYS A 144 4.42 13.15 15.80
N LYS A 145 4.97 13.35 14.60
CA LYS A 145 5.90 14.46 14.30
C LYS A 145 5.24 15.83 14.53
N ASN A 146 3.97 15.99 14.18
CA ASN A 146 3.24 17.24 14.42
C ASN A 146 3.04 17.49 15.93
N LEU A 147 2.75 16.45 16.71
CA LEU A 147 2.62 16.54 18.16
C LEU A 147 3.92 16.94 18.84
N ILE A 148 5.05 16.42 18.39
CA ILE A 148 6.38 16.81 18.90
C ILE A 148 6.72 18.23 18.46
N ASN A 149 6.66 18.55 17.18
CA ASN A 149 7.20 19.79 16.62
C ASN A 149 6.31 21.01 16.87
N ILE A 150 4.99 20.84 16.92
CA ILE A 150 4.02 21.93 17.10
C ILE A 150 3.49 21.93 18.52
N GLY A 151 3.19 20.74 19.07
CA GLY A 151 2.66 20.56 20.42
C GLY A 151 3.73 20.60 21.50
N ASN A 152 5.00 20.48 21.14
CA ASN A 152 6.13 20.38 22.07
C ASN A 152 5.97 19.26 23.11
N LEU A 153 5.29 18.17 22.70
CA LEU A 153 5.09 17.00 23.53
C LEU A 153 6.35 16.12 23.52
N SER A 154 6.56 15.39 24.62
CA SER A 154 7.57 14.34 24.66
C SER A 154 7.28 13.24 23.63
N GLU A 155 8.28 12.45 23.30
CA GLU A 155 8.11 11.34 22.36
C GLU A 155 7.08 10.32 22.84
N GLN A 156 7.03 10.05 24.14
CA GLN A 156 6.07 9.14 24.73
C GLN A 156 4.66 9.69 24.64
N GLU A 157 4.41 10.93 25.05
CA GLU A 157 3.10 11.59 24.94
C GLU A 157 2.64 11.68 23.50
N ALA A 158 3.54 12.03 22.57
CA ALA A 158 3.23 12.09 21.15
C ALA A 158 2.82 10.71 20.57
N ASN A 159 3.43 9.62 21.03
CA ASN A 159 3.00 8.28 20.67
C ASN A 159 1.58 7.99 21.17
N GLU A 160 1.31 8.23 22.46
CA GLU A 160 0.03 7.95 23.09
C GLU A 160 -1.11 8.75 22.41
N TYR A 161 -0.90 10.05 22.21
CA TYR A 161 -1.90 10.90 21.53
C TYR A 161 -2.04 10.61 20.04
N ALA A 162 -0.98 10.21 19.34
CA ALA A 162 -1.09 9.80 17.94
C ALA A 162 -1.94 8.52 17.78
N TYR A 163 -1.85 7.57 18.73
CA TYR A 163 -2.74 6.41 18.78
C TYR A 163 -4.18 6.81 19.06
N LEU A 164 -4.42 7.63 20.07
CA LEU A 164 -5.75 8.13 20.41
C LEU A 164 -6.43 8.82 19.21
N ILE A 165 -5.70 9.69 18.52
CA ILE A 165 -6.14 10.42 17.33
C ILE A 165 -6.45 9.45 16.18
N SER A 166 -5.61 8.42 15.98
CA SER A 166 -5.84 7.40 14.96
C SER A 166 -7.09 6.56 15.23
N GLU A 167 -7.35 6.22 16.49
CA GLU A 167 -8.53 5.46 16.91
C GLU A 167 -9.81 6.29 16.83
N ALA A 168 -9.76 7.56 17.20
CA ALA A 168 -10.88 8.51 17.06
C ALA A 168 -11.21 8.76 15.57
N ALA A 169 -10.21 8.91 14.71
CA ALA A 169 -10.40 9.07 13.27
C ALA A 169 -11.03 7.82 12.62
N ALA A 170 -10.68 6.63 13.10
CA ALA A 170 -11.28 5.38 12.66
C ALA A 170 -12.77 5.33 13.04
N TRP A 171 -13.11 5.66 14.30
CA TRP A 171 -14.47 5.75 14.75
C TRP A 171 -15.27 6.78 13.96
N GLN A 172 -14.73 7.98 13.75
CA GLN A 172 -15.41 9.02 12.96
C GLN A 172 -15.73 8.55 11.54
N SER A 173 -14.81 7.81 10.90
CA SER A 173 -15.02 7.23 9.56
C SER A 173 -16.11 6.16 9.59
N TYR A 174 -16.13 5.34 10.65
CA TYR A 174 -17.12 4.29 10.82
C TYR A 174 -18.52 4.86 11.16
N SER A 175 -18.61 5.83 12.07
CA SER A 175 -19.88 6.49 12.39
C SER A 175 -20.47 7.19 11.17
N THR A 176 -19.66 7.86 10.36
CA THR A 176 -20.11 8.44 9.08
C THR A 176 -20.66 7.36 8.13
N LEU A 177 -20.04 6.18 8.05
CA LEU A 177 -20.58 5.08 7.26
C LEU A 177 -21.95 4.62 7.78
N LEU A 178 -22.08 4.46 9.10
CA LEU A 178 -23.34 4.06 9.74
C LEU A 178 -24.45 5.10 9.49
N GLU A 179 -24.16 6.37 9.68
CA GLU A 179 -25.06 7.48 9.43
C GLU A 179 -25.54 7.53 7.98
N LEU A 180 -24.64 7.39 7.00
CA LEU A 180 -24.98 7.37 5.58
C LEU A 180 -25.89 6.20 5.20
N ASN A 181 -25.86 5.10 5.96
CA ASN A 181 -26.73 3.94 5.78
C ASN A 181 -28.00 4.00 6.68
N GLY A 182 -28.20 5.06 7.46
CA GLY A 182 -29.34 5.20 8.38
C GLY A 182 -29.29 4.23 9.57
N ILE A 183 -28.10 3.71 9.92
CA ILE A 183 -27.89 2.75 11.00
C ILE A 183 -27.64 3.52 12.29
N THR A 184 -28.60 3.44 13.22
CA THR A 184 -28.56 4.20 14.48
C THR A 184 -28.73 3.34 15.72
N SER A 185 -29.30 2.12 15.59
CA SER A 185 -29.49 1.25 16.74
C SER A 185 -28.22 0.42 17.03
N ASP A 186 -27.96 0.15 18.32
CA ASP A 186 -26.84 -0.70 18.72
C ASP A 186 -26.95 -2.11 18.13
N SER A 187 -28.16 -2.63 17.93
CA SER A 187 -28.41 -3.92 17.29
C SER A 187 -27.93 -3.95 15.85
N ASP A 188 -28.27 -2.92 15.07
CA ASP A 188 -27.90 -2.83 13.65
C ASP A 188 -26.40 -2.58 13.49
N ILE A 189 -25.80 -1.79 14.40
CA ILE A 189 -24.34 -1.58 14.45
C ILE A 189 -23.63 -2.92 14.73
N ALA A 190 -24.13 -3.74 15.65
CA ALA A 190 -23.58 -5.04 15.95
C ALA A 190 -23.70 -6.01 14.75
N GLU A 191 -24.81 -5.93 14.00
CA GLU A 191 -24.98 -6.74 12.78
C GLU A 191 -23.97 -6.35 11.70
N ILE A 192 -23.78 -5.05 11.43
CA ILE A 192 -22.76 -4.57 10.48
C ILE A 192 -21.35 -4.97 10.92
N THR A 193 -21.02 -4.86 12.21
CA THR A 193 -19.74 -5.30 12.74
C THR A 193 -19.51 -6.80 12.48
N LYS A 194 -20.53 -7.63 12.71
CA LYS A 194 -20.47 -9.06 12.42
C LYS A 194 -20.31 -9.37 10.92
N LEU A 195 -20.92 -8.56 10.04
CA LEU A 195 -20.71 -8.68 8.59
C LEU A 195 -19.27 -8.34 8.21
N ILE A 196 -18.66 -7.33 8.83
CA ILE A 196 -17.25 -6.98 8.64
C ILE A 196 -16.36 -8.17 9.04
N ASP A 197 -16.57 -8.75 10.22
CA ASP A 197 -15.82 -9.91 10.71
C ASP A 197 -15.95 -11.14 9.78
N THR A 198 -17.13 -11.30 9.18
CA THR A 198 -17.38 -12.42 8.26
C THR A 198 -16.79 -12.21 6.87
N ALA A 199 -16.81 -10.97 6.39
CA ALA A 199 -16.46 -10.64 5.00
C ALA A 199 -14.94 -10.47 4.78
N MET A 200 -14.14 -10.33 5.84
CA MET A 200 -12.72 -10.05 5.72
C MET A 200 -11.90 -10.65 6.86
N ILE A 201 -10.60 -10.79 6.61
CA ILE A 201 -9.61 -11.21 7.59
C ILE A 201 -8.49 -10.17 7.58
N VAL A 202 -7.99 -9.80 8.74
CA VAL A 202 -6.81 -8.96 8.90
C VAL A 202 -5.64 -9.83 9.33
N ASP A 203 -4.69 -10.04 8.42
CA ASP A 203 -3.44 -10.74 8.72
C ASP A 203 -2.40 -9.75 9.25
N GLU A 204 -1.85 -10.05 10.40
CA GLU A 204 -0.75 -9.29 10.99
C GLU A 204 0.59 -9.90 10.57
N SER A 205 1.49 -9.07 10.06
CA SER A 205 2.85 -9.48 9.73
C SER A 205 3.86 -8.44 10.17
N THR A 206 4.95 -8.89 10.79
CA THR A 206 6.07 -8.01 11.12
C THR A 206 6.86 -7.68 9.86
N LYS A 207 7.00 -6.40 9.56
CA LYS A 207 7.84 -5.90 8.44
C LYS A 207 9.04 -5.19 9.01
N ILE A 208 10.18 -5.40 8.37
CA ILE A 208 11.43 -4.71 8.67
C ILE A 208 11.74 -3.77 7.51
N SER A 209 11.99 -2.49 7.80
CA SER A 209 12.57 -1.54 6.86
C SER A 209 13.95 -1.13 7.35
N VAL A 210 14.92 -1.01 6.45
CA VAL A 210 16.26 -0.47 6.71
C VAL A 210 16.37 0.83 5.93
N GLU A 211 16.65 1.93 6.63
CA GLU A 211 16.91 3.27 6.07
C GLU A 211 18.40 3.48 5.88
#